data_16b806629e7d3731d3cf59a85b9912c5
#
_entry.id   16b806629e7d3731d3cf59a85b9912c5
#
_cell.length_a   1.000
_cell.length_b   1.000
_cell.length_c   1.000
_cell.angle_alpha   90.00
_cell.angle_beta   90.00
_cell.angle_gamma   90.00
#
_symmetry.space_group_name_H-M   'P 1'
#
loop_
_entity.id
_entity.type
_entity.pdbx_description
1 polymer ?
#
loop_
_entity_poly.entity_id
_entity_poly.type
_entity_poly.pdbx_seq_one_letter_code
_entity_poly.pdbx_strand_id
1 'polypeptide(L)'
;MPFTYKADFRDNYPMGLFAVDKKELVRFHASSGTTGKPTVVGYTRKDLDVWLNNVARIACMGGATPHDVAQIAFGYGTFTGALGLHGGLEKLGASVIPMSSGNTKKPDHVHAGYRHDASGRNSFLCAASGRGDTGQGPGPVKRSE
;
A
#
# COMPACT_ATOMS: atom_id res chain seq x y z
N MET A 1 8.96 3.37 -30.93
CA MET A 1 7.98 3.94 -29.98
C MET A 1 8.65 5.13 -29.31
N PRO A 2 8.06 6.34 -29.28
CA PRO A 2 8.66 7.48 -28.61
C PRO A 2 8.67 7.28 -27.09
N PHE A 3 9.61 7.91 -26.42
CA PHE A 3 9.65 7.95 -24.95
C PHE A 3 8.62 8.94 -24.41
N THR A 4 8.05 8.65 -23.24
CA THR A 4 7.19 9.57 -22.50
C THR A 4 8.00 10.18 -21.35
N TYR A 5 7.99 11.52 -21.26
CA TYR A 5 8.66 12.26 -20.21
C TYR A 5 7.66 12.77 -19.17
N LYS A 6 8.16 13.14 -18.00
CA LYS A 6 7.32 13.68 -16.91
C LYS A 6 6.58 14.96 -17.31
N ALA A 7 7.12 15.75 -18.23
CA ALA A 7 6.48 16.93 -18.80
C ALA A 7 5.18 16.55 -19.51
N ASP A 8 5.19 15.48 -20.29
CA ASP A 8 4.02 15.06 -21.08
C ASP A 8 2.80 14.80 -20.18
N PHE A 9 3.00 14.25 -18.97
CA PHE A 9 1.92 14.06 -17.99
C PHE A 9 1.37 15.38 -17.45
N ARG A 10 2.20 16.41 -17.32
CA ARG A 10 1.78 17.74 -16.85
C ARG A 10 1.02 18.51 -17.92
N ASP A 11 1.49 18.41 -19.15
CA ASP A 11 0.90 19.11 -20.30
C ASP A 11 -0.46 18.51 -20.68
N ASN A 12 -0.63 17.21 -20.44
CA ASN A 12 -1.88 16.47 -20.65
C ASN A 12 -2.69 16.25 -19.35
N TYR A 13 -2.43 17.02 -18.31
CA TYR A 13 -3.14 16.93 -17.03
C TYR A 13 -4.63 17.28 -17.20
N PRO A 14 -5.56 16.56 -16.53
CA PRO A 14 -5.30 15.40 -15.66
C PRO A 14 -5.35 14.03 -16.36
N MET A 15 -5.94 13.90 -17.55
CA MET A 15 -6.34 12.61 -18.14
C MET A 15 -5.99 12.46 -19.62
N GLY A 16 -5.26 13.40 -20.21
CA GLY A 16 -5.04 13.45 -21.66
C GLY A 16 -4.19 12.30 -22.23
N LEU A 17 -3.48 11.54 -21.37
CA LEU A 17 -2.68 10.38 -21.77
C LEU A 17 -3.33 9.03 -21.44
N PHE A 18 -4.60 9.00 -21.01
CA PHE A 18 -5.27 7.73 -20.74
C PHE A 18 -5.59 7.00 -22.04
N ALA A 19 -5.23 5.71 -22.08
CA ALA A 19 -5.42 4.87 -23.27
C ALA A 19 -6.82 4.20 -23.33
N VAL A 20 -7.66 4.45 -22.31
CA VAL A 20 -9.00 3.87 -22.18
C VAL A 20 -10.02 4.95 -21.83
N ASP A 21 -11.29 4.68 -22.08
CA ASP A 21 -12.39 5.54 -21.67
C ASP A 21 -12.43 5.71 -20.14
N LYS A 22 -12.79 6.91 -19.69
CA LYS A 22 -12.94 7.24 -18.28
C LYS A 22 -13.90 6.30 -17.54
N LYS A 23 -14.93 5.80 -18.21
CA LYS A 23 -15.90 4.83 -17.66
C LYS A 23 -15.30 3.46 -17.31
N GLU A 24 -14.14 3.13 -17.90
CA GLU A 24 -13.43 1.88 -17.62
C GLU A 24 -12.51 1.98 -16.39
N LEU A 25 -12.26 3.22 -15.93
CA LEU A 25 -11.39 3.48 -14.80
C LEU A 25 -12.17 3.33 -13.51
N VAL A 26 -11.63 2.53 -12.60
CA VAL A 26 -12.25 2.22 -11.30
C VAL A 26 -11.49 2.84 -10.13
N ARG A 27 -10.26 3.36 -10.38
CA ARG A 27 -9.46 4.00 -9.35
C ARG A 27 -8.51 5.02 -9.96
N PHE A 28 -8.28 6.11 -9.23
CA PHE A 28 -7.28 7.12 -9.55
C PHE A 28 -6.27 7.24 -8.41
N HIS A 29 -5.03 7.39 -8.78
CA HIS A 29 -3.95 7.75 -7.87
C HIS A 29 -3.23 8.99 -8.38
N ALA A 30 -2.57 9.70 -7.47
CA ALA A 30 -1.80 10.88 -7.81
C ALA A 30 -0.49 10.92 -7.04
N SER A 31 0.54 11.46 -7.66
CA SER A 31 1.79 11.80 -6.96
C SER A 31 1.57 12.98 -6.01
N SER A 32 2.48 13.17 -5.05
CA SER A 32 2.38 14.27 -4.07
C SER A 32 2.44 15.68 -4.68
N GLY A 33 2.85 15.81 -5.93
CA GLY A 33 2.85 17.10 -6.64
C GLY A 33 3.74 18.18 -6.04
N THR A 34 4.78 17.83 -5.28
CA THR A 34 5.69 18.78 -4.59
C THR A 34 6.34 19.83 -5.53
N THR A 35 6.38 19.57 -6.83
CA THR A 35 6.98 20.44 -7.85
C THR A 35 5.97 21.00 -8.85
N GLY A 36 4.68 21.10 -8.48
CA GLY A 36 3.61 21.61 -9.35
C GLY A 36 2.42 20.66 -9.49
N LYS A 37 1.83 20.57 -10.70
CA LYS A 37 0.69 19.67 -10.93
C LYS A 37 1.07 18.22 -10.63
N PRO A 38 0.23 17.47 -9.87
CA PRO A 38 0.47 16.07 -9.59
C PRO A 38 0.38 15.25 -10.90
N THR A 39 1.07 14.12 -10.93
CA THR A 39 0.86 13.12 -11.99
C THR A 39 -0.32 12.25 -11.58
N VAL A 40 -1.36 12.20 -12.42
CA VAL A 40 -2.54 11.38 -12.20
C VAL A 40 -2.40 10.08 -12.98
N VAL A 41 -2.72 8.96 -12.34
CA VAL A 41 -2.74 7.63 -12.96
C VAL A 41 -4.11 7.01 -12.73
N GLY A 42 -4.74 6.56 -13.80
CA GLY A 42 -6.02 5.83 -13.75
C GLY A 42 -5.78 4.34 -13.90
N TYR A 43 -6.54 3.56 -13.16
CA TYR A 43 -6.48 2.11 -13.19
C TYR A 43 -7.81 1.51 -13.61
N THR A 44 -7.79 0.61 -14.56
CA THR A 44 -8.90 -0.28 -14.85
C THR A 44 -8.95 -1.40 -13.79
N ARG A 45 -10.04 -2.17 -13.77
CA ARG A 45 -10.15 -3.34 -12.89
C ARG A 45 -9.05 -4.36 -13.16
N LYS A 46 -8.70 -4.54 -14.43
CA LYS A 46 -7.61 -5.46 -14.83
C LYS A 46 -6.25 -4.98 -14.33
N ASP A 47 -5.98 -3.69 -14.42
CA ASP A 47 -4.71 -3.12 -13.91
C ASP A 47 -4.59 -3.31 -12.40
N LEU A 48 -5.69 -3.07 -11.67
CA LEU A 48 -5.72 -3.32 -10.23
C LEU A 48 -5.45 -4.80 -9.91
N ASP A 49 -6.06 -5.72 -10.65
CA ASP A 49 -5.85 -7.15 -10.42
C ASP A 49 -4.39 -7.56 -10.63
N VAL A 50 -3.77 -7.09 -11.70
CA VAL A 50 -2.34 -7.32 -11.98
C VAL A 50 -1.48 -6.72 -10.87
N TRP A 51 -1.74 -5.47 -10.48
CA TRP A 51 -0.97 -4.79 -9.44
C TRP A 51 -1.07 -5.51 -8.10
N LEU A 52 -2.28 -5.82 -7.63
CA LEU A 52 -2.49 -6.52 -6.36
C LEU A 52 -1.88 -7.93 -6.36
N ASN A 53 -1.92 -8.63 -7.50
CA ASN A 53 -1.25 -9.91 -7.64
C ASN A 53 0.28 -9.78 -7.50
N ASN A 54 0.87 -8.74 -8.07
CA ASN A 54 2.30 -8.50 -7.93
C ASN A 54 2.67 -8.19 -6.46
N VAL A 55 1.86 -7.39 -5.76
CA VAL A 55 2.08 -7.08 -4.34
C VAL A 55 1.93 -8.34 -3.48
N ALA A 56 0.92 -9.19 -3.74
CA ALA A 56 0.76 -10.47 -3.05
C ALA A 56 2.01 -11.36 -3.23
N ARG A 57 2.55 -11.44 -4.45
CA ARG A 57 3.77 -12.20 -4.74
C ARG A 57 4.99 -11.65 -3.99
N ILE A 58 5.15 -10.34 -3.95
CA ILE A 58 6.23 -9.68 -3.20
C ILE A 58 6.08 -10.00 -1.70
N ALA A 59 4.88 -9.94 -1.16
CA ALA A 59 4.60 -10.28 0.24
C ALA A 59 4.98 -11.75 0.53
N CYS A 60 4.58 -12.69 -0.34
CA CYS A 60 4.97 -14.11 -0.24
C CYS A 60 6.49 -14.30 -0.26
N MET A 61 7.20 -13.58 -1.14
CA MET A 61 8.67 -13.63 -1.19
C MET A 61 9.31 -13.13 0.11
N GLY A 62 8.65 -12.18 0.80
CA GLY A 62 9.02 -11.72 2.14
C GLY A 62 8.63 -12.68 3.27
N GLY A 63 7.97 -13.80 2.94
CA GLY A 63 7.54 -14.82 3.89
C GLY A 63 6.14 -14.60 4.46
N ALA A 64 5.34 -13.69 3.89
CA ALA A 64 3.94 -13.52 4.28
C ALA A 64 3.09 -14.72 3.83
N THR A 65 2.12 -15.09 4.65
CA THR A 65 1.22 -16.23 4.45
C THR A 65 -0.24 -15.80 4.60
N PRO A 66 -1.21 -16.60 4.13
CA PRO A 66 -2.63 -16.34 4.36
C PRO A 66 -3.06 -16.30 5.83
N HIS A 67 -2.23 -16.81 6.73
CA HIS A 67 -2.52 -16.86 8.18
C HIS A 67 -2.01 -15.64 8.94
N ASP A 68 -1.34 -14.72 8.25
CA ASP A 68 -0.77 -13.54 8.87
C ASP A 68 -1.82 -12.43 9.08
N VAL A 69 -1.56 -11.61 10.10
CA VAL A 69 -2.27 -10.37 10.34
C VAL A 69 -1.34 -9.21 10.05
N ALA A 70 -1.70 -8.37 9.10
CA ALA A 70 -0.87 -7.25 8.66
C ALA A 70 -1.46 -5.91 9.11
N GLN A 71 -0.67 -5.12 9.81
CA GLN A 71 -1.03 -3.75 10.16
C GLN A 71 -0.42 -2.77 9.18
N ILE A 72 -1.26 -1.91 8.58
CA ILE A 72 -0.83 -0.88 7.64
C ILE A 72 -0.95 0.49 8.30
N ALA A 73 0.19 1.08 8.65
CA ALA A 73 0.30 2.40 9.26
C ALA A 73 0.64 3.51 8.24
N PHE A 74 0.30 3.32 6.98
CA PHE A 74 0.41 4.33 5.92
C PHE A 74 -0.84 5.19 5.83
N GLY A 75 -0.70 6.43 5.36
CA GLY A 75 -1.83 7.25 4.97
C GLY A 75 -2.57 6.68 3.75
N TYR A 76 -3.85 6.45 3.90
CA TYR A 76 -4.76 6.05 2.81
C TYR A 76 -5.19 7.28 2.02
N GLY A 77 -4.30 7.82 1.22
CA GLY A 77 -4.57 8.98 0.37
C GLY A 77 -4.51 8.62 -1.12
N THR A 78 -4.30 9.63 -1.94
CA THR A 78 -4.17 9.47 -3.40
C THR A 78 -2.90 8.72 -3.82
N PHE A 79 -1.93 8.59 -2.91
CA PHE A 79 -0.69 7.86 -3.17
C PHE A 79 -0.93 6.34 -3.18
N THR A 80 -0.12 5.62 -3.93
CA THR A 80 -0.35 4.19 -4.23
C THR A 80 -0.04 3.24 -3.07
N GLY A 81 0.82 3.65 -2.12
CA GLY A 81 1.45 2.73 -1.16
C GLY A 81 0.49 1.93 -0.31
N ALA A 82 -0.39 2.60 0.46
CA ALA A 82 -1.28 1.94 1.41
C ALA A 82 -2.29 1.00 0.72
N LEU A 83 -3.00 1.50 -0.29
CA LEU A 83 -4.03 0.73 -0.99
C LEU A 83 -3.46 -0.45 -1.80
N GLY A 84 -2.23 -0.31 -2.31
CA GLY A 84 -1.56 -1.41 -3.00
C GLY A 84 -1.19 -2.53 -2.05
N LEU A 85 -0.57 -2.18 -0.91
CA LEU A 85 -0.17 -3.15 0.11
C LEU A 85 -1.40 -3.82 0.74
N HIS A 86 -2.42 -3.04 1.09
CA HIS A 86 -3.69 -3.52 1.62
C HIS A 86 -4.30 -4.59 0.70
N GLY A 87 -4.62 -4.21 -0.53
CA GLY A 87 -5.28 -5.13 -1.44
C GLY A 87 -4.41 -6.31 -1.87
N GLY A 88 -3.08 -6.16 -1.90
CA GLY A 88 -2.16 -7.25 -2.17
C GLY A 88 -2.13 -8.28 -1.04
N LEU A 89 -2.15 -7.84 0.21
CA LEU A 89 -2.21 -8.73 1.38
C LEU A 89 -3.57 -9.41 1.50
N GLU A 90 -4.67 -8.70 1.26
CA GLU A 90 -6.00 -9.32 1.17
C GLU A 90 -6.06 -10.36 0.06
N LYS A 91 -5.46 -10.08 -1.11
CA LYS A 91 -5.39 -11.03 -2.23
C LYS A 91 -4.54 -12.26 -1.90
N LEU A 92 -3.53 -12.13 -1.05
CA LEU A 92 -2.78 -13.25 -0.49
C LEU A 92 -3.65 -14.11 0.44
N GLY A 93 -4.68 -13.53 1.06
CA GLY A 93 -5.52 -14.16 2.08
C GLY A 93 -5.19 -13.76 3.51
N ALA A 94 -4.23 -12.87 3.73
CA ALA A 94 -3.89 -12.32 5.02
C ALA A 94 -4.98 -11.36 5.53
N SER A 95 -5.14 -11.26 6.85
CA SER A 95 -6.01 -10.26 7.46
C SER A 95 -5.31 -8.90 7.51
N VAL A 96 -6.01 -7.82 7.17
CA VAL A 96 -5.42 -6.48 7.15
C VAL A 96 -6.08 -5.55 8.15
N ILE A 97 -5.27 -4.86 8.95
CA ILE A 97 -5.68 -3.81 9.89
C ILE A 97 -5.27 -2.45 9.31
N PRO A 98 -6.21 -1.63 8.80
CA PRO A 98 -5.92 -0.33 8.18
C PRO A 98 -5.84 0.76 9.25
N MET A 99 -4.68 0.94 9.88
CA MET A 99 -4.49 1.93 10.96
C MET A 99 -4.43 3.36 10.47
N SER A 100 -4.04 3.60 9.23
CA SER A 100 -3.75 4.94 8.69
C SER A 100 -2.62 5.69 9.44
N SER A 101 -2.22 6.85 8.92
CA SER A 101 -1.24 7.72 9.59
C SER A 101 -1.92 8.60 10.66
N GLY A 102 -1.23 8.88 11.77
CA GLY A 102 -1.68 9.82 12.80
C GLY A 102 -2.11 9.21 14.14
N ASN A 103 -2.19 7.90 14.28
CA ASN A 103 -2.57 7.22 15.52
C ASN A 103 -1.40 6.43 16.14
N THR A 104 -0.20 6.99 16.12
CA THR A 104 1.03 6.35 16.63
C THR A 104 0.99 5.98 18.11
N LYS A 105 0.05 6.52 18.88
CA LYS A 105 -0.11 6.20 20.32
C LYS A 105 -1.02 4.99 20.59
N LYS A 106 -1.62 4.36 19.56
CA LYS A 106 -2.55 3.23 19.74
C LYS A 106 -2.10 1.87 19.20
N PRO A 107 -0.87 1.66 18.68
CA PRO A 107 -0.45 0.34 18.17
C PRO A 107 -0.53 -0.73 19.26
N ASP A 108 -0.12 -0.42 20.48
CA ASP A 108 -0.01 -1.40 21.57
C ASP A 108 -1.33 -2.05 21.98
N HIS A 109 -2.44 -1.29 21.90
CA HIS A 109 -3.77 -1.83 22.23
C HIS A 109 -4.34 -2.73 21.14
N VAL A 110 -4.02 -2.42 19.87
CA VAL A 110 -4.41 -3.25 18.73
C VAL A 110 -3.60 -4.55 18.73
N HIS A 111 -2.30 -4.46 18.99
CA HIS A 111 -1.42 -5.62 19.14
C HIS A 111 -1.87 -6.55 20.29
N ALA A 112 -2.32 -5.99 21.41
CA ALA A 112 -2.77 -6.79 22.56
C ALA A 112 -4.05 -7.58 22.27
N GLY A 113 -4.94 -7.07 21.43
CA GLY A 113 -6.20 -7.73 21.06
C GLY A 113 -6.05 -8.88 20.07
N TYR A 114 -4.94 -8.94 19.33
CA TYR A 114 -4.69 -9.95 18.29
C TYR A 114 -3.58 -10.94 18.65
N ARG A 115 -3.08 -10.93 19.88
CA ARG A 115 -2.15 -11.94 20.38
C ARG A 115 -2.90 -13.22 20.72
N HIS A 116 -2.53 -14.27 20.01
CA HIS A 116 -2.68 -15.68 20.35
C HIS A 116 -3.97 -16.40 19.94
N ASP A 117 -3.78 -17.29 18.99
CA ASP A 117 -4.30 -18.62 19.19
C ASP A 117 -3.20 -19.47 19.87
N ALA A 118 -3.62 -20.50 20.58
CA ALA A 118 -2.73 -21.38 21.34
C ALA A 118 -1.75 -22.21 20.46
N SER A 119 -1.75 -22.01 19.15
CA SER A 119 -0.90 -22.71 18.18
C SER A 119 0.37 -21.95 17.79
N GLY A 120 0.55 -20.71 18.25
CA GLY A 120 1.78 -19.94 18.09
C GLY A 120 2.17 -19.59 16.63
N ARG A 121 1.22 -19.59 15.68
CA ARG A 121 1.49 -19.46 14.25
C ARG A 121 1.08 -18.15 13.60
N ASN A 122 0.59 -17.18 14.32
CA ASN A 122 0.23 -15.90 13.73
C ASN A 122 1.43 -14.97 13.76
N SER A 123 2.13 -14.84 12.63
CA SER A 123 3.12 -13.79 12.47
C SER A 123 2.43 -12.45 12.23
N PHE A 124 2.88 -11.42 12.92
CA PHE A 124 2.37 -10.06 12.80
C PHE A 124 3.29 -9.26 11.89
N LEU A 125 2.76 -8.79 10.77
CA LEU A 125 3.45 -7.94 9.83
C LEU A 125 3.09 -6.47 10.08
N CYS A 126 4.05 -5.65 10.47
CA CYS A 126 3.85 -4.21 10.56
C CYS A 126 4.50 -3.51 9.37
N ALA A 127 3.70 -2.85 8.54
CA ALA A 127 4.18 -2.00 7.47
C ALA A 127 3.89 -0.54 7.82
N ALA A 128 4.95 0.21 8.14
CA ALA A 128 4.88 1.64 8.40
C ALA A 128 5.78 2.40 7.43
N SER A 129 5.27 3.47 6.80
CA SER A 129 6.11 4.53 6.27
C SER A 129 5.90 5.77 7.13
N GLY A 130 6.83 6.06 8.00
CA GLY A 130 6.82 7.27 8.80
C GLY A 130 8.10 8.04 8.57
N ARG A 131 8.03 9.26 8.05
CA ARG A 131 8.91 10.29 8.57
C ARG A 131 8.32 10.65 9.94
N GLY A 132 8.53 9.78 10.91
CA GLY A 132 8.36 10.13 12.29
C GLY A 132 9.56 10.94 12.70
N ASP A 133 9.33 12.03 13.37
CA ASP A 133 10.29 13.00 13.90
C ASP A 133 11.08 12.42 15.09
N THR A 134 11.47 11.17 15.02
CA THR A 134 12.35 10.48 15.97
C THR A 134 13.33 9.64 15.17
N GLY A 135 14.53 10.12 15.04
CA GLY A 135 15.73 9.60 14.38
C GLY A 135 16.07 8.10 14.46
N GLN A 136 15.11 7.24 14.47
CA GLN A 136 15.27 5.79 14.32
C GLN A 136 14.46 5.35 13.11
N GLY A 137 15.17 4.94 12.07
CA GLY A 137 14.60 4.32 10.89
C GLY A 137 13.82 3.05 11.27
N PRO A 138 12.97 2.53 10.36
CA PRO A 138 12.21 1.31 10.62
C PRO A 138 13.19 0.17 10.94
N GLY A 139 13.11 -0.32 12.15
CA GLY A 139 13.86 -1.50 12.56
C GLY A 139 13.44 -2.72 11.72
N PRO A 140 14.30 -3.74 11.63
CA PRO A 140 14.00 -4.95 10.88
C PRO A 140 12.69 -5.57 11.38
N VAL A 141 11.93 -6.15 10.47
CA VAL A 141 10.71 -6.91 10.75
C VAL A 141 11.03 -7.92 11.86
N LYS A 142 10.58 -7.65 13.07
CA LYS A 142 10.72 -8.59 14.18
C LYS A 142 9.66 -9.68 14.02
N ARG A 143 10.09 -10.89 13.68
CA ARG A 143 9.28 -12.09 13.91
C ARG A 143 9.36 -12.35 15.42
N SER A 144 8.24 -12.30 16.11
CA SER A 144 8.16 -12.87 17.47
C SER A 144 8.00 -14.37 17.30
N GLU A 145 8.99 -15.11 17.78
CA GLU A 145 8.91 -16.56 17.98
C GLU A 145 7.83 -16.91 18.99
#